data_08324c5c8dabec049feb2d2dd8129b97
#
_entry.id   08324c5c8dabec049feb2d2dd8129b97
#
_cell.length_a   1.000
_cell.length_b   1.000
_cell.length_c   1.000
_cell.angle_alpha   90.00
_cell.angle_beta   90.00
_cell.angle_gamma   90.00
#
_symmetry.space_group_name_H-M   'P 1'
#
loop_
_entity.id
_entity.type
_entity.pdbx_description
1 polymer ?
#
loop_
_entity_poly.entity_id
_entity_poly.type
_entity_poly.pdbx_seq_one_letter_code
_entity_poly.pdbx_strand_id
1 'polypeptide(L)'
;MAQDKKSEEREYLEYFLASDEGKKWYEKNKIISCQESEHPDFIFMTEDNQKIGVEITRFLVKSLHGQALRHLMTIGNQACKYAQKQYGLDISILIDKWDKRVHQARTRQEIMDAINNPGFWDIYNKNEIKSGIDQLIDRNVEKLKQWPHLIKETIQVQDEYFNITITSTPNMDNKFDCAVNNESYSKENPFDELQETIDSKNKKINNYLKKCDKCFLLVYIPSVSKGNYCHFNGSVKTHLFYSKFENIFLCQWNRYFKDENFVYILKCSN
;
A
#
# COMPACT_ATOMS: atom_id res chain seq x y z
N MET A 1 -11.55 12.83 4.70
CA MET A 1 -11.25 11.39 4.90
C MET A 1 -12.24 10.44 4.22
N ALA A 2 -13.58 10.59 4.35
CA ALA A 2 -14.53 9.69 3.67
C ALA A 2 -14.55 9.87 2.14
N GLN A 3 -14.48 11.12 1.67
CA GLN A 3 -14.44 11.45 0.24
C GLN A 3 -13.18 10.93 -0.47
N ASP A 4 -12.07 10.84 0.25
CA ASP A 4 -10.78 10.32 -0.23
C ASP A 4 -10.83 8.78 -0.44
N LYS A 5 -11.51 8.06 0.47
CA LYS A 5 -11.66 6.61 0.38
C LYS A 5 -12.53 6.18 -0.80
N LYS A 6 -13.67 6.83 -1.04
CA LYS A 6 -14.55 6.53 -2.18
C LYS A 6 -13.87 6.80 -3.52
N SER A 7 -13.09 7.87 -3.61
CA SER A 7 -12.28 8.18 -4.79
C SER A 7 -11.26 7.07 -5.07
N GLU A 8 -10.59 6.54 -4.02
CA GLU A 8 -9.65 5.45 -4.16
C GLU A 8 -10.34 4.14 -4.61
N GLU A 9 -11.48 3.80 -4.01
CA GLU A 9 -12.28 2.62 -4.40
C GLU A 9 -12.72 2.69 -5.86
N ARG A 10 -13.16 3.87 -6.33
CA ARG A 10 -13.51 4.11 -7.73
C ARG A 10 -12.31 3.93 -8.65
N GLU A 11 -11.14 4.50 -8.31
CA GLU A 11 -9.91 4.36 -9.10
C GLU A 11 -9.54 2.88 -9.30
N TYR A 12 -9.65 2.06 -8.27
CA TYR A 12 -9.36 0.61 -8.37
C TYR A 12 -10.42 -0.16 -9.15
N LEU A 13 -11.68 0.23 -9.03
CA LEU A 13 -12.74 -0.35 -9.86
C LEU A 13 -12.50 -0.05 -11.35
N GLU A 14 -12.21 1.19 -11.70
CA GLU A 14 -11.92 1.61 -13.07
C GLU A 14 -10.70 0.86 -13.62
N TYR A 15 -9.65 0.72 -12.81
CA TYR A 15 -8.49 -0.08 -13.20
C TYR A 15 -8.86 -1.55 -13.46
N PHE A 16 -9.64 -2.18 -12.56
CA PHE A 16 -10.12 -3.54 -12.75
C PHE A 16 -10.92 -3.67 -14.05
N LEU A 17 -11.89 -2.79 -14.29
CA LEU A 17 -12.74 -2.82 -15.49
C LEU A 17 -11.95 -2.58 -16.78
N ALA A 18 -10.84 -1.86 -16.73
CA ALA A 18 -9.95 -1.64 -17.86
C ALA A 18 -9.04 -2.85 -18.17
N SER A 19 -8.85 -3.77 -17.21
CA SER A 19 -8.05 -4.98 -17.39
C SER A 19 -8.75 -6.01 -18.27
N ASP A 20 -8.00 -6.98 -18.80
CA ASP A 20 -8.57 -8.06 -19.61
C ASP A 20 -9.54 -8.94 -18.81
N GLU A 21 -9.23 -9.23 -17.55
CA GLU A 21 -10.10 -9.98 -16.64
C GLU A 21 -11.36 -9.21 -16.32
N GLY A 22 -11.27 -7.93 -16.10
CA GLY A 22 -12.41 -7.05 -15.83
C GLY A 22 -13.34 -6.91 -17.03
N LYS A 23 -12.79 -6.76 -18.24
CA LYS A 23 -13.57 -6.73 -19.50
C LYS A 23 -14.32 -8.03 -19.71
N LYS A 24 -13.63 -9.19 -19.58
CA LYS A 24 -14.27 -10.51 -19.67
C LYS A 24 -15.37 -10.67 -18.63
N TRP A 25 -15.14 -10.21 -17.39
CA TRP A 25 -16.13 -10.25 -16.34
C TRP A 25 -17.35 -9.39 -16.67
N TYR A 26 -17.11 -8.16 -17.18
CA TYR A 26 -18.16 -7.21 -17.57
C TYR A 26 -19.04 -7.76 -18.68
N GLU A 27 -18.44 -8.26 -19.74
CA GLU A 27 -19.12 -8.87 -20.90
C GLU A 27 -19.89 -10.13 -20.50
N LYS A 28 -19.24 -11.05 -19.76
CA LYS A 28 -19.87 -12.30 -19.29
C LYS A 28 -21.13 -12.05 -18.47
N ASN A 29 -21.13 -11.00 -17.65
CA ASN A 29 -22.29 -10.67 -16.82
C ASN A 29 -23.27 -9.71 -17.50
N LYS A 30 -23.04 -9.32 -18.75
CA LYS A 30 -23.92 -8.43 -19.53
C LYS A 30 -24.32 -7.18 -18.76
N ILE A 31 -23.32 -6.47 -18.24
CA ILE A 31 -23.54 -5.29 -17.42
C ILE A 31 -24.06 -4.14 -18.26
N ILE A 32 -25.11 -3.45 -17.77
CA ILE A 32 -25.72 -2.29 -18.46
C ILE A 32 -25.57 -0.98 -17.65
N SER A 33 -25.39 -1.08 -16.33
CA SER A 33 -25.19 0.11 -15.49
C SER A 33 -24.44 -0.21 -14.21
N CYS A 34 -23.86 0.83 -13.59
CA CYS A 34 -23.16 0.77 -12.31
C CYS A 34 -23.57 1.96 -11.45
N GLN A 35 -23.82 1.72 -10.17
CA GLN A 35 -24.07 2.76 -9.18
C GLN A 35 -23.24 2.54 -7.93
N GLU A 36 -22.82 3.61 -7.28
CA GLU A 36 -22.21 3.55 -5.95
C GLU A 36 -23.20 3.15 -4.88
N SER A 37 -22.70 2.43 -3.87
CA SER A 37 -23.47 1.98 -2.72
C SER A 37 -22.59 1.99 -1.47
N GLU A 38 -23.18 1.79 -0.30
CA GLU A 38 -22.40 1.72 0.94
C GLU A 38 -22.07 0.28 1.36
N HIS A 39 -22.78 -0.69 0.91
CA HIS A 39 -22.55 -2.11 1.23
C HIS A 39 -23.40 -2.97 0.28
N PRO A 40 -22.79 -3.60 -0.72
CA PRO A 40 -21.41 -3.50 -1.19
C PRO A 40 -21.08 -2.10 -1.76
N ASP A 41 -19.79 -1.82 -2.03
CA ASP A 41 -19.34 -0.48 -2.49
C ASP A 41 -19.94 -0.07 -3.83
N PHE A 42 -20.19 -1.03 -4.73
CA PHE A 42 -20.81 -0.81 -6.04
C PHE A 42 -21.86 -1.86 -6.33
N ILE A 43 -22.92 -1.46 -7.02
CA ILE A 43 -23.96 -2.34 -7.54
C ILE A 43 -24.05 -2.18 -9.05
N PHE A 44 -23.89 -3.28 -9.76
CA PHE A 44 -24.04 -3.39 -11.21
C PHE A 44 -25.38 -4.01 -11.53
N MET A 45 -26.03 -3.50 -12.59
CA MET A 45 -27.24 -4.06 -13.14
C MET A 45 -26.93 -4.79 -14.43
N THR A 46 -27.46 -6.00 -14.59
CA THR A 46 -27.34 -6.79 -15.82
C THR A 46 -28.55 -6.59 -16.74
N GLU A 47 -28.42 -7.02 -18.01
CA GLU A 47 -29.55 -7.05 -18.95
C GLU A 47 -30.77 -7.83 -18.44
N ASP A 48 -30.52 -8.88 -17.65
CA ASP A 48 -31.57 -9.73 -17.05
C ASP A 48 -32.10 -9.17 -15.71
N ASN A 49 -31.83 -7.89 -15.41
CA ASN A 49 -32.20 -7.21 -14.18
C ASN A 49 -31.62 -7.83 -12.89
N GLN A 50 -30.59 -8.65 -12.96
CA GLN A 50 -29.87 -9.11 -11.78
C GLN A 50 -28.98 -8.00 -11.24
N LYS A 51 -28.88 -7.92 -9.91
CA LYS A 51 -27.99 -7.01 -9.20
C LYS A 51 -26.72 -7.74 -8.79
N ILE A 52 -25.59 -7.23 -9.24
CA ILE A 52 -24.28 -7.76 -8.89
C ILE A 52 -23.57 -6.76 -7.97
N GLY A 53 -23.27 -7.18 -6.76
CA GLY A 53 -22.48 -6.39 -5.83
C GLY A 53 -20.98 -6.56 -6.06
N VAL A 54 -20.22 -5.49 -5.95
CA VAL A 54 -18.76 -5.53 -5.88
C VAL A 54 -18.32 -4.81 -4.60
N GLU A 55 -17.78 -5.58 -3.68
CA GLU A 55 -17.12 -5.04 -2.47
C GLU A 55 -15.64 -4.87 -2.75
N ILE A 56 -15.08 -3.73 -2.39
CA ILE A 56 -13.67 -3.40 -2.60
C ILE A 56 -12.96 -3.38 -1.25
N THR A 57 -11.81 -4.00 -1.19
CA THR A 57 -11.02 -4.01 0.04
C THR A 57 -9.53 -3.88 -0.24
N ARG A 58 -8.89 -3.07 0.58
CA ARG A 58 -7.45 -2.91 0.54
C ARG A 58 -6.78 -4.06 1.28
N PHE A 59 -5.83 -4.71 0.63
CA PHE A 59 -4.95 -5.65 1.26
C PHE A 59 -3.73 -4.91 1.86
N LEU A 60 -3.50 -5.13 3.13
CA LEU A 60 -2.32 -4.61 3.83
C LEU A 60 -1.72 -5.74 4.65
N VAL A 61 -0.45 -6.00 4.45
CA VAL A 61 0.30 -6.90 5.33
C VAL A 61 0.26 -6.32 6.76
N LYS A 62 -0.29 -7.08 7.69
CA LYS A 62 -0.45 -6.66 9.10
C LYS A 62 0.79 -6.90 9.96
N SER A 63 1.90 -7.34 9.37
CA SER A 63 3.13 -7.59 10.12
C SER A 63 3.56 -6.33 10.88
N LEU A 64 4.24 -6.49 12.01
CA LEU A 64 4.88 -5.39 12.76
C LEU A 64 5.77 -4.57 11.83
N HIS A 65 6.46 -5.22 10.94
CA HIS A 65 7.22 -4.66 9.84
C HIS A 65 6.38 -3.69 8.98
N GLY A 66 5.26 -4.16 8.40
CA GLY A 66 4.40 -3.29 7.57
C GLY A 66 3.80 -2.11 8.34
N GLN A 67 3.60 -2.24 9.66
CA GLN A 67 3.17 -1.12 10.50
C GLN A 67 4.29 -0.10 10.69
N ALA A 68 5.51 -0.56 10.99
CA ALA A 68 6.68 0.29 11.15
C ALA A 68 6.94 1.11 9.88
N LEU A 69 6.90 0.46 8.73
CA LEU A 69 7.11 1.10 7.43
C LEU A 69 6.04 2.17 7.15
N ARG A 70 4.77 1.87 7.42
CA ARG A 70 3.71 2.87 7.30
C ARG A 70 3.92 4.07 8.23
N HIS A 71 4.46 3.85 9.43
CA HIS A 71 4.81 4.92 10.34
C HIS A 71 5.93 5.80 9.78
N LEU A 72 7.01 5.19 9.29
CA LEU A 72 8.12 5.93 8.68
C LEU A 72 7.67 6.72 7.45
N MET A 73 6.85 6.11 6.58
CA MET A 73 6.27 6.81 5.44
C MET A 73 5.38 7.99 5.86
N THR A 74 4.59 7.82 6.92
CA THR A 74 3.77 8.90 7.44
C THR A 74 4.63 10.06 7.94
N ILE A 75 5.73 9.76 8.65
CA ILE A 75 6.71 10.73 9.13
C ILE A 75 7.36 11.47 7.95
N GLY A 76 7.86 10.73 6.95
CA GLY A 76 8.48 11.32 5.77
C GLY A 76 7.52 12.20 4.97
N ASN A 77 6.29 11.75 4.75
CA ASN A 77 5.26 12.57 4.08
C ASN A 77 4.91 13.85 4.88
N GLN A 78 4.91 13.79 6.22
CA GLN A 78 4.71 14.98 7.04
C GLN A 78 5.88 15.94 6.93
N ALA A 79 7.12 15.45 6.85
CA ALA A 79 8.31 16.26 6.65
C ALA A 79 8.36 16.89 5.24
N CYS A 80 7.93 16.16 4.19
CA CYS A 80 7.77 16.75 2.86
C CYS A 80 6.73 17.90 2.86
N LYS A 81 5.59 17.71 3.52
CA LYS A 81 4.59 18.77 3.68
C LYS A 81 5.11 19.96 4.48
N TYR A 82 5.94 19.69 5.49
CA TYR A 82 6.61 20.75 6.25
C TYR A 82 7.53 21.58 5.34
N ALA A 83 8.40 20.93 4.56
CA ALA A 83 9.30 21.60 3.63
C ALA A 83 8.55 22.47 2.61
N GLN A 84 7.45 21.93 2.05
CA GLN A 84 6.63 22.62 1.09
C GLN A 84 5.93 23.84 1.72
N LYS A 85 5.33 23.67 2.90
CA LYS A 85 4.60 24.75 3.58
C LYS A 85 5.52 25.84 4.07
N GLN A 86 6.68 25.48 4.63
CA GLN A 86 7.59 26.41 5.28
C GLN A 86 8.55 27.12 4.31
N TYR A 87 8.96 26.45 3.25
CA TYR A 87 10.02 26.90 2.36
C TYR A 87 9.65 26.88 0.87
N GLY A 88 8.48 26.36 0.51
CA GLY A 88 8.08 26.17 -0.90
C GLY A 88 8.92 25.10 -1.62
N LEU A 89 9.52 24.17 -0.87
CA LEU A 89 10.41 23.14 -1.42
C LEU A 89 9.64 21.86 -1.74
N ASP A 90 9.79 21.39 -2.97
CA ASP A 90 9.36 20.04 -3.36
C ASP A 90 10.54 19.10 -3.18
N ILE A 91 10.40 18.14 -2.27
CA ILE A 91 11.44 17.19 -1.90
C ILE A 91 10.89 15.77 -1.84
N SER A 92 11.76 14.81 -2.12
CA SER A 92 11.58 13.38 -1.85
C SER A 92 12.42 12.97 -0.67
N ILE A 93 11.89 12.12 0.21
CA ILE A 93 12.60 11.63 1.39
C ILE A 93 12.64 10.10 1.34
N LEU A 94 13.84 9.53 1.46
CA LEU A 94 14.06 8.11 1.67
C LEU A 94 14.53 7.90 3.11
N ILE A 95 13.87 7.01 3.85
CA ILE A 95 14.19 6.67 5.23
C ILE A 95 14.59 5.21 5.31
N ASP A 96 15.83 4.95 5.75
CA ASP A 96 16.33 3.62 6.07
C ASP A 96 16.51 3.49 7.57
N LYS A 97 15.80 2.55 8.20
CA LYS A 97 16.01 2.27 9.62
C LYS A 97 17.17 1.29 9.80
N TRP A 98 18.09 1.65 10.69
CA TRP A 98 19.20 0.81 11.13
C TRP A 98 19.20 0.74 12.65
N ASP A 99 19.38 -0.44 13.21
CA ASP A 99 19.64 -0.57 14.62
C ASP A 99 21.10 -0.99 14.88
N LYS A 100 21.49 -0.92 16.15
CA LYS A 100 22.83 -1.27 16.57
C LYS A 100 23.22 -2.69 16.18
N ARG A 101 22.28 -3.63 16.19
CA ARG A 101 22.49 -5.04 15.85
C ARG A 101 22.85 -5.21 14.38
N VAL A 102 22.15 -4.52 13.49
CA VAL A 102 22.44 -4.51 12.05
C VAL A 102 23.79 -3.85 11.78
N HIS A 103 24.07 -2.74 12.47
CA HIS A 103 25.36 -2.05 12.32
C HIS A 103 26.55 -2.88 12.83
N GLN A 104 26.36 -3.75 13.82
CA GLN A 104 27.37 -4.65 14.37
C GLN A 104 27.47 -6.00 13.66
N ALA A 105 26.51 -6.33 12.82
CA ALA A 105 26.46 -7.58 12.09
C ALA A 105 27.65 -7.68 11.09
N ARG A 106 28.30 -8.84 11.09
CA ARG A 106 29.46 -9.15 10.22
C ARG A 106 29.09 -10.05 9.06
N THR A 107 27.95 -10.72 9.16
CA THR A 107 27.46 -11.66 8.16
C THR A 107 26.06 -11.30 7.71
N ARG A 108 25.70 -11.74 6.48
CA ARG A 108 24.34 -11.59 5.97
C ARG A 108 23.29 -12.25 6.89
N GLN A 109 23.65 -13.39 7.49
CA GLN A 109 22.74 -14.11 8.40
C GLN A 109 22.46 -13.28 9.65
N GLU A 110 23.49 -12.69 10.27
CA GLU A 110 23.31 -11.82 11.44
C GLU A 110 22.45 -10.59 11.13
N ILE A 111 22.59 -10.02 9.94
CA ILE A 111 21.71 -8.94 9.47
C ILE A 111 20.26 -9.43 9.42
N MET A 112 20.03 -10.58 8.78
CA MET A 112 18.69 -11.15 8.64
C MET A 112 18.07 -11.49 10.01
N ASP A 113 18.86 -12.03 10.95
CA ASP A 113 18.40 -12.35 12.29
C ASP A 113 18.03 -11.07 13.09
N ALA A 114 18.83 -10.02 12.94
CA ALA A 114 18.53 -8.72 13.56
C ALA A 114 17.22 -8.13 13.02
N ILE A 115 17.03 -8.16 11.72
CA ILE A 115 15.86 -7.61 11.03
C ILE A 115 14.60 -8.44 11.31
N ASN A 116 14.73 -9.76 11.40
CA ASN A 116 13.62 -10.66 11.73
C ASN A 116 13.22 -10.58 13.21
N ASN A 117 13.99 -9.89 14.05
CA ASN A 117 13.62 -9.67 15.43
C ASN A 117 12.42 -8.70 15.51
N PRO A 118 11.29 -9.09 16.13
CA PRO A 118 10.12 -8.22 16.22
C PRO A 118 10.41 -6.82 16.79
N GLY A 119 11.27 -6.72 17.79
CA GLY A 119 11.65 -5.44 18.40
C GLY A 119 12.45 -4.50 17.48
N PHE A 120 12.99 -5.00 16.35
CA PHE A 120 13.63 -4.13 15.35
C PHE A 120 12.63 -3.15 14.71
N TRP A 121 11.36 -3.55 14.60
CA TRP A 121 10.31 -2.81 13.91
C TRP A 121 9.47 -1.92 14.83
N ASP A 122 9.76 -1.93 16.11
CA ASP A 122 9.10 -1.02 17.04
C ASP A 122 9.59 0.41 16.80
N ILE A 123 8.68 1.32 16.49
CA ILE A 123 8.99 2.74 16.27
C ILE A 123 8.33 3.52 17.39
N TYR A 124 9.08 3.75 18.44
CA TYR A 124 8.58 4.38 19.66
C TYR A 124 8.53 5.91 19.59
N ASN A 125 9.52 6.54 18.96
CA ASN A 125 9.75 7.98 19.03
C ASN A 125 9.44 8.72 17.73
N LYS A 126 8.23 8.55 17.19
CA LYS A 126 7.80 9.15 15.92
C LYS A 126 8.03 10.67 15.85
N ASN A 127 7.75 11.38 16.94
CA ASN A 127 7.89 12.84 16.99
C ASN A 127 9.36 13.26 16.97
N GLU A 128 10.24 12.51 17.62
CA GLU A 128 11.68 12.79 17.63
C GLU A 128 12.31 12.52 16.26
N ILE A 129 11.90 11.41 15.60
CA ILE A 129 12.34 11.11 14.21
C ILE A 129 11.91 12.25 13.28
N LYS A 130 10.62 12.63 13.35
CA LYS A 130 10.11 13.75 12.56
C LYS A 130 10.87 15.03 12.82
N SER A 131 11.08 15.38 14.08
CA SER A 131 11.82 16.57 14.47
C SER A 131 13.27 16.56 13.94
N GLY A 132 13.93 15.41 13.98
CA GLY A 132 15.27 15.24 13.41
C GLY A 132 15.30 15.48 11.90
N ILE A 133 14.28 14.99 11.18
CA ILE A 133 14.17 15.21 9.72
C ILE A 133 13.85 16.68 9.43
N ASP A 134 12.93 17.31 10.18
CA ASP A 134 12.62 18.74 10.01
C ASP A 134 13.87 19.62 10.23
N GLN A 135 14.65 19.35 11.28
CA GLN A 135 15.91 20.05 11.56
C GLN A 135 16.95 19.81 10.44
N LEU A 136 16.98 18.62 9.84
CA LEU A 136 17.84 18.32 8.72
C LEU A 136 17.44 19.15 7.48
N ILE A 137 16.15 19.30 7.24
CA ILE A 137 15.62 20.17 6.18
C ILE A 137 16.03 21.63 6.46
N ASP A 138 15.76 22.13 7.67
CA ASP A 138 16.05 23.52 8.07
C ASP A 138 17.52 23.90 7.86
N ARG A 139 18.45 23.02 8.24
CA ARG A 139 19.90 23.23 8.08
C ARG A 139 20.35 23.28 6.61
N ASN A 140 19.58 22.67 5.72
CA ASN A 140 19.98 22.45 4.34
C ASN A 140 19.08 23.15 3.31
N VAL A 141 18.21 24.07 3.75
CA VAL A 141 17.25 24.79 2.88
C VAL A 141 17.95 25.39 1.65
N GLU A 142 19.05 26.11 1.84
CA GLU A 142 19.74 26.78 0.72
C GLU A 142 20.36 25.80 -0.28
N LYS A 143 20.78 24.62 0.19
CA LYS A 143 21.24 23.55 -0.70
C LYS A 143 20.08 22.91 -1.44
N LEU A 144 18.96 22.66 -0.75
CA LEU A 144 17.77 22.04 -1.34
C LEU A 144 17.08 22.93 -2.37
N LYS A 145 17.27 24.25 -2.33
CA LYS A 145 16.83 25.17 -3.38
C LYS A 145 17.60 25.01 -4.69
N GLN A 146 18.81 24.45 -4.62
CA GLN A 146 19.67 24.23 -5.78
C GLN A 146 19.43 22.84 -6.35
N TRP A 147 18.74 22.74 -7.45
CA TRP A 147 18.49 21.45 -8.12
C TRP A 147 19.57 21.13 -9.16
N PRO A 148 19.97 19.85 -9.31
CA PRO A 148 19.66 18.69 -8.46
C PRO A 148 20.55 18.66 -7.21
N HIS A 149 19.95 18.50 -6.03
CA HIS A 149 20.72 18.35 -4.80
C HIS A 149 20.24 17.14 -3.99
N LEU A 150 21.21 16.43 -3.41
CA LEU A 150 20.98 15.24 -2.61
C LEU A 150 21.72 15.39 -1.27
N ILE A 151 20.99 15.20 -0.19
CA ILE A 151 21.51 15.20 1.17
C ILE A 151 21.36 13.79 1.73
N LYS A 152 22.45 13.26 2.30
CA LYS A 152 22.45 12.00 3.02
C LYS A 152 23.02 12.23 4.41
N GLU A 153 22.20 12.00 5.42
CA GLU A 153 22.63 12.09 6.82
C GLU A 153 22.00 10.99 7.65
N THR A 154 22.65 10.64 8.74
CA THR A 154 22.09 9.71 9.73
C THR A 154 21.60 10.51 10.93
N ILE A 155 20.34 10.33 11.30
CA ILE A 155 19.80 10.83 12.56
C ILE A 155 19.79 9.69 13.57
N GLN A 156 20.16 9.98 14.80
CA GLN A 156 20.07 9.05 15.92
C GLN A 156 18.92 9.48 16.83
N VAL A 157 18.05 8.53 17.12
CA VAL A 157 16.96 8.71 18.09
C VAL A 157 17.05 7.58 19.09
N GLN A 158 17.50 7.88 20.30
CA GLN A 158 17.88 6.91 21.32
C GLN A 158 18.94 5.91 20.80
N ASP A 159 18.65 4.60 20.78
CA ASP A 159 19.54 3.55 20.31
C ASP A 159 19.30 3.19 18.82
N GLU A 160 18.42 3.92 18.12
CA GLU A 160 18.07 3.68 16.73
C GLU A 160 18.72 4.72 15.82
N TYR A 161 19.11 4.25 14.64
CA TYR A 161 19.71 5.06 13.59
C TYR A 161 18.82 5.07 12.36
N PHE A 162 18.62 6.24 11.79
CA PHE A 162 17.84 6.41 10.57
C PHE A 162 18.72 7.14 9.54
N ASN A 163 19.04 6.44 8.45
CA ASN A 163 19.68 7.07 7.30
C ASN A 163 18.62 7.81 6.49
N ILE A 164 18.74 9.11 6.42
CA ILE A 164 17.83 9.97 5.71
C ILE A 164 18.49 10.45 4.43
N THR A 165 17.84 10.19 3.31
CA THR A 165 18.22 10.77 2.03
C THR A 165 17.12 11.73 1.60
N ILE A 166 17.47 13.00 1.40
CA ILE A 166 16.57 14.04 0.91
C ILE A 166 17.04 14.46 -0.48
N THR A 167 16.14 14.43 -1.44
CA THR A 167 16.39 14.88 -2.81
C THR A 167 15.45 16.01 -3.15
N SER A 168 15.97 17.14 -3.67
CA SER A 168 15.14 18.18 -4.25
C SER A 168 14.53 17.70 -5.57
N THR A 169 13.23 17.90 -5.75
CA THR A 169 12.50 17.45 -6.96
C THR A 169 11.69 18.64 -7.50
N PRO A 170 12.18 19.33 -8.53
CA PRO A 170 11.41 20.44 -9.09
C PRO A 170 10.24 19.90 -9.91
N ASN A 171 9.06 20.47 -9.66
CA ASN A 171 7.85 20.32 -10.50
C ASN A 171 7.37 18.88 -10.79
N MET A 172 7.48 17.98 -9.88
CA MET A 172 6.69 16.75 -9.95
C MET A 172 5.31 17.03 -9.34
N ASP A 173 4.27 17.06 -10.19
CA ASP A 173 2.85 17.31 -9.88
C ASP A 173 2.47 17.01 -8.41
N ASN A 174 2.70 17.93 -7.51
CA ASN A 174 2.25 18.02 -6.10
C ASN A 174 2.17 16.69 -5.29
N LYS A 175 2.92 15.67 -5.63
CA LYS A 175 2.93 14.41 -4.91
C LYS A 175 4.19 14.30 -4.07
N PHE A 176 4.02 14.61 -2.79
CA PHE A 176 5.00 14.33 -1.76
C PHE A 176 5.36 12.85 -1.79
N ASP A 177 6.59 12.51 -2.17
CA ASP A 177 7.05 11.13 -2.21
C ASP A 177 8.01 10.88 -1.05
N CYS A 178 7.54 10.11 -0.07
CA CYS A 178 8.41 9.45 0.88
C CYS A 178 8.50 7.98 0.48
N ALA A 179 9.71 7.50 0.28
CA ALA A 179 10.01 6.09 0.15
C ALA A 179 10.71 5.61 1.43
N VAL A 180 10.51 4.33 1.75
CA VAL A 180 11.28 3.63 2.77
C VAL A 180 11.98 2.50 2.03
N ASN A 181 13.32 2.43 2.12
CA ASN A 181 14.06 1.41 1.41
C ASN A 181 13.84 0.05 2.06
N ASN A 182 13.23 -0.90 1.33
CA ASN A 182 12.83 -2.19 1.87
C ASN A 182 12.74 -3.31 0.85
N GLU A 183 13.50 -3.26 -0.21
CA GLU A 183 13.56 -4.36 -1.18
C GLU A 183 13.89 -5.70 -0.52
N SER A 184 14.56 -5.68 0.63
CA SER A 184 14.94 -6.87 1.38
C SER A 184 13.83 -7.47 2.26
N TYR A 185 12.66 -6.85 2.37
CA TYR A 185 11.64 -7.18 3.38
C TYR A 185 10.23 -7.40 2.82
N SER A 186 10.11 -7.54 1.52
CA SER A 186 8.84 -7.89 0.90
C SER A 186 8.45 -9.31 1.29
N LYS A 187 7.28 -9.47 1.92
CA LYS A 187 6.73 -10.79 2.21
C LYS A 187 6.23 -11.40 0.92
N GLU A 188 6.81 -12.54 0.54
CA GLU A 188 6.35 -13.27 -0.64
C GLU A 188 5.10 -14.08 -0.30
N ASN A 189 4.08 -13.94 -1.14
CA ASN A 189 2.81 -14.69 -1.06
C ASN A 189 2.20 -14.77 0.35
N PRO A 190 1.80 -13.63 0.96
CA PRO A 190 1.20 -13.62 2.30
C PRO A 190 -0.23 -14.18 2.28
N PHE A 191 -0.37 -15.48 2.06
CA PHE A 191 -1.65 -16.16 1.86
C PHE A 191 -2.53 -16.11 3.11
N ASP A 192 -1.94 -16.28 4.29
CA ASP A 192 -2.68 -16.26 5.56
C ASP A 192 -3.32 -14.88 5.80
N GLU A 193 -2.56 -13.82 5.59
CA GLU A 193 -3.08 -12.44 5.76
C GLU A 193 -4.11 -12.10 4.67
N LEU A 194 -3.94 -12.65 3.47
CA LEU A 194 -4.93 -12.50 2.41
C LEU A 194 -6.22 -13.25 2.79
N GLN A 195 -6.12 -14.48 3.32
CA GLN A 195 -7.27 -15.22 3.85
C GLN A 195 -7.96 -14.46 4.98
N GLU A 196 -7.22 -13.90 5.95
CA GLU A 196 -7.82 -13.07 7.02
C GLU A 196 -8.57 -11.85 6.46
N THR A 197 -8.04 -11.24 5.40
CA THR A 197 -8.71 -10.11 4.73
C THR A 197 -10.02 -10.57 4.10
N ILE A 198 -10.02 -11.70 3.40
CA ILE A 198 -11.22 -12.33 2.82
C ILE A 198 -12.23 -12.68 3.92
N ASP A 199 -11.78 -13.30 5.02
CA ASP A 199 -12.64 -13.71 6.13
C ASP A 199 -13.32 -12.53 6.81
N SER A 200 -12.63 -11.39 6.90
CA SER A 200 -13.23 -10.17 7.43
C SER A 200 -14.43 -9.69 6.61
N LYS A 201 -14.42 -9.95 5.30
CA LYS A 201 -15.49 -9.61 4.35
C LYS A 201 -16.55 -10.74 4.27
N ASN A 202 -16.14 -12.01 4.37
CA ASN A 202 -17.03 -13.15 4.48
C ASN A 202 -18.06 -13.00 5.61
N LYS A 203 -17.67 -12.39 6.74
CA LYS A 203 -18.57 -12.09 7.88
C LYS A 203 -19.69 -11.11 7.52
N LYS A 204 -19.53 -10.32 6.48
CA LYS A 204 -20.47 -9.26 6.06
C LYS A 204 -21.32 -9.67 4.85
N ILE A 205 -21.07 -10.82 4.23
CA ILE A 205 -21.70 -11.22 2.96
C ILE A 205 -23.23 -11.18 3.00
N ASN A 206 -23.83 -11.63 4.11
CA ASN A 206 -25.28 -11.61 4.27
C ASN A 206 -25.88 -10.20 4.24
N ASN A 207 -25.12 -9.17 4.60
CA ASN A 207 -25.55 -7.79 4.49
C ASN A 207 -25.46 -7.27 3.04
N TYR A 208 -24.46 -7.73 2.30
CA TYR A 208 -24.32 -7.41 0.87
C TYR A 208 -25.44 -8.04 0.06
N LEU A 209 -25.73 -9.31 0.30
CA LEU A 209 -26.78 -10.07 -0.39
C LEU A 209 -28.23 -9.60 -0.09
N LYS A 210 -28.41 -8.66 0.86
CA LYS A 210 -29.70 -7.95 1.00
C LYS A 210 -29.96 -6.95 -0.12
N LYS A 211 -28.90 -6.53 -0.83
CA LYS A 211 -28.98 -5.48 -1.87
C LYS A 211 -28.62 -5.98 -3.26
N CYS A 212 -28.04 -7.17 -3.38
CA CYS A 212 -27.65 -7.78 -4.64
C CYS A 212 -27.87 -9.29 -4.64
N ASP A 213 -28.02 -9.87 -5.82
CA ASP A 213 -28.29 -11.31 -5.99
C ASP A 213 -27.02 -12.14 -5.85
N LYS A 214 -25.87 -11.58 -6.21
CA LYS A 214 -24.55 -12.17 -6.04
C LYS A 214 -23.53 -11.09 -5.75
N CYS A 215 -22.45 -11.44 -5.06
CA CYS A 215 -21.41 -10.48 -4.66
C CYS A 215 -20.02 -10.99 -5.01
N PHE A 216 -19.19 -10.09 -5.53
CA PHE A 216 -17.79 -10.28 -5.86
C PHE A 216 -16.92 -9.47 -4.90
N LEU A 217 -15.71 -9.95 -4.63
CA LEU A 217 -14.73 -9.24 -3.82
C LEU A 217 -13.57 -8.81 -4.72
N LEU A 218 -13.29 -7.52 -4.75
CA LEU A 218 -12.11 -6.95 -5.38
C LEU A 218 -11.10 -6.58 -4.28
N VAL A 219 -10.04 -7.36 -4.16
CA VAL A 219 -8.93 -7.09 -3.23
C VAL A 219 -7.85 -6.35 -3.99
N TYR A 220 -7.55 -5.14 -3.58
CA TYR A 220 -6.47 -4.40 -4.20
C TYR A 220 -5.25 -4.28 -3.29
N ILE A 221 -4.08 -4.37 -3.91
CA ILE A 221 -2.78 -4.21 -3.28
C ILE A 221 -2.33 -2.77 -3.58
N PRO A 222 -2.28 -1.89 -2.58
CA PRO A 222 -1.76 -0.54 -2.79
C PRO A 222 -0.27 -0.62 -3.16
N SER A 223 0.19 0.37 -3.93
CA SER A 223 1.60 0.47 -4.30
C SER A 223 2.51 0.52 -3.06
N VAL A 224 3.78 0.18 -3.26
CA VAL A 224 4.83 0.24 -2.23
C VAL A 224 4.89 1.62 -1.56
N SER A 225 4.65 2.69 -2.32
CA SER A 225 4.57 4.07 -1.80
C SER A 225 3.47 4.27 -0.75
N LYS A 226 2.51 3.35 -0.62
CA LYS A 226 1.47 3.34 0.43
C LYS A 226 1.79 2.38 1.59
N GLY A 227 3.04 1.92 1.71
CA GLY A 227 3.53 1.10 2.83
C GLY A 227 3.06 -0.35 2.81
N ASN A 228 2.78 -0.89 1.64
CA ASN A 228 2.45 -2.29 1.49
C ASN A 228 3.62 -3.04 0.82
N TYR A 229 4.32 -3.83 1.62
CA TYR A 229 5.50 -4.58 1.18
C TYR A 229 5.18 -6.05 1.09
N CYS A 230 4.50 -6.42 0.01
CA CYS A 230 4.29 -7.81 -0.34
C CYS A 230 4.38 -8.00 -1.84
N HIS A 231 4.75 -9.19 -2.23
CA HIS A 231 4.79 -9.63 -3.61
C HIS A 231 3.97 -10.91 -3.75
N PHE A 232 3.08 -10.94 -4.75
CA PHE A 232 2.38 -12.15 -5.14
C PHE A 232 2.91 -12.64 -6.48
N ASN A 233 3.44 -13.84 -6.50
CA ASN A 233 3.81 -14.53 -7.74
C ASN A 233 2.65 -15.39 -8.27
N GLY A 234 2.87 -16.10 -9.36
CA GLY A 234 1.85 -16.93 -10.00
C GLY A 234 1.23 -18.01 -9.13
N SER A 235 1.87 -18.39 -8.01
CA SER A 235 1.34 -19.43 -7.10
C SER A 235 0.04 -19.02 -6.41
N VAL A 236 -0.23 -17.71 -6.28
CA VAL A 236 -1.49 -17.21 -5.72
C VAL A 236 -2.72 -17.68 -6.51
N LYS A 237 -2.59 -17.90 -7.82
CA LYS A 237 -3.67 -18.39 -8.69
C LYS A 237 -4.08 -19.84 -8.40
N THR A 238 -3.14 -20.63 -7.86
CA THR A 238 -3.35 -22.06 -7.57
C THR A 238 -3.63 -22.32 -6.11
N HIS A 239 -3.32 -21.38 -5.22
CA HIS A 239 -3.66 -21.47 -3.80
C HIS A 239 -5.17 -21.45 -3.61
N LEU A 240 -5.68 -22.32 -2.73
CA LEU A 240 -7.11 -22.44 -2.46
C LEU A 240 -7.51 -21.57 -1.27
N PHE A 241 -8.32 -20.55 -1.52
CA PHE A 241 -8.90 -19.70 -0.50
C PHE A 241 -10.32 -20.11 -0.15
N TYR A 242 -10.71 -19.91 1.13
CA TYR A 242 -12.10 -20.05 1.53
C TYR A 242 -12.84 -18.73 1.32
N SER A 243 -13.98 -18.78 0.58
CA SER A 243 -14.74 -17.55 0.30
C SER A 243 -16.22 -17.83 0.11
N LYS A 244 -17.04 -16.91 0.61
CA LYS A 244 -18.50 -16.85 0.37
C LYS A 244 -18.88 -15.93 -0.79
N PHE A 245 -17.90 -15.26 -1.41
CA PHE A 245 -18.11 -14.46 -2.61
C PHE A 245 -18.14 -15.34 -3.85
N GLU A 246 -18.85 -14.92 -4.88
CA GLU A 246 -18.93 -15.63 -6.16
C GLU A 246 -17.54 -15.82 -6.80
N ASN A 247 -16.73 -14.76 -6.77
CA ASN A 247 -15.31 -14.80 -7.11
C ASN A 247 -14.56 -13.69 -6.35
N ILE A 248 -13.25 -13.89 -6.24
CA ILE A 248 -12.32 -12.89 -5.72
C ILE A 248 -11.35 -12.50 -6.82
N PHE A 249 -11.22 -11.21 -7.03
CA PHE A 249 -10.18 -10.62 -7.87
C PHE A 249 -9.11 -10.01 -6.99
N LEU A 250 -7.87 -10.39 -7.20
CA LEU A 250 -6.70 -9.76 -6.58
C LEU A 250 -6.05 -8.88 -7.62
N CYS A 251 -5.98 -7.59 -7.37
CA CYS A 251 -5.35 -6.65 -8.30
C CYS A 251 -4.25 -5.83 -7.64
N GLN A 252 -3.17 -5.63 -8.37
CA GLN A 252 -2.12 -4.67 -8.07
C GLN A 252 -2.06 -3.65 -9.20
N TRP A 253 -2.11 -2.39 -8.83
CA TRP A 253 -1.91 -1.31 -9.76
C TRP A 253 -0.82 -0.38 -9.26
N ASN A 254 0.23 -0.27 -10.09
CA ASN A 254 1.31 0.65 -9.86
C ASN A 254 1.37 1.63 -11.03
N ARG A 255 1.15 2.91 -10.74
CA ARG A 255 1.16 3.96 -11.76
C ARG A 255 2.52 4.12 -12.43
N TYR A 256 3.59 3.85 -11.69
CA TYR A 256 4.97 4.07 -12.13
C TYR A 256 5.62 2.82 -12.74
N PHE A 257 5.24 1.64 -12.28
CA PHE A 257 5.80 0.35 -12.72
C PHE A 257 4.69 -0.49 -13.33
N LYS A 258 4.40 -0.24 -14.61
CA LYS A 258 3.27 -0.90 -15.31
C LYS A 258 3.44 -2.41 -15.43
N ASP A 259 4.67 -2.89 -15.51
CA ASP A 259 4.99 -4.31 -15.63
C ASP A 259 4.68 -5.11 -14.34
N GLU A 260 4.50 -4.42 -13.22
CA GLU A 260 4.08 -5.02 -11.96
C GLU A 260 2.56 -5.10 -11.80
N ASN A 261 1.81 -4.56 -12.76
CA ASN A 261 0.36 -4.54 -12.71
C ASN A 261 -0.22 -5.90 -13.07
N PHE A 262 -1.15 -6.36 -12.26
CA PHE A 262 -1.86 -7.60 -12.54
C PHE A 262 -3.29 -7.58 -12.00
N VAL A 263 -4.12 -8.43 -12.61
CA VAL A 263 -5.41 -8.85 -12.06
C VAL A 263 -5.45 -10.37 -12.09
N TYR A 264 -5.63 -11.00 -10.93
CA TYR A 264 -5.75 -12.45 -10.80
C TYR A 264 -7.11 -12.82 -10.26
N ILE A 265 -7.70 -13.88 -10.85
CA ILE A 265 -8.87 -14.54 -10.29
C ILE A 265 -8.35 -15.60 -9.33
N LEU A 266 -8.76 -15.51 -8.05
CA LEU A 266 -8.33 -16.45 -7.03
C LEU A 266 -9.17 -17.71 -7.07
N LYS A 267 -8.52 -18.85 -6.83
CA LYS A 267 -9.22 -20.13 -6.67
C LYS A 267 -9.88 -20.20 -5.30
N CYS A 268 -11.20 -20.35 -5.26
CA CYS A 268 -11.95 -20.38 -4.00
C CYS A 268 -12.70 -21.70 -3.82
N SER A 269 -12.85 -22.10 -2.55
CA SER A 269 -13.82 -23.10 -2.09
C SER A 269 -14.86 -22.40 -1.21
N ASN A 270 -16.09 -22.86 -1.28
CA ASN A 270 -17.20 -22.43 -0.42
C ASN A 270 -17.26 -23.27 0.85
#